data_b55271cac492937f1aefdaf55f2eacdc
#
_entry.id   b55271cac492937f1aefdaf55f2eacdc
#
_cell.length_a   1.000
_cell.length_b   1.000
_cell.length_c   1.000
_cell.angle_alpha   90.00
_cell.angle_beta   90.00
_cell.angle_gamma   90.00
#
_symmetry.space_group_name_H-M   'P 1'
#
loop_
_entity.id
_entity.type
_entity.pdbx_description
1 polymer ?
#
loop_
_entity_poly.entity_id
_entity_poly.type
_entity_poly.pdbx_seq_one_letter_code
_entity_poly.pdbx_strand_id
1 'polypeptide(L)'
;HCESSAASDVYKRQNCMSPKLGTIDEVPKEYLDKLEEAGVAPLWPMMRNVLPHNLPKPVTKSGFWNYGKVRELLLRAGELTPVEKAERRVLVLSDPGRGVGSMQATSSIYLGMQLLLPGETAPAHRHTPSAARIIIEGEGGYTVVNGEKLPMEEGDLVLTPGGEWHDHGHEGDKPVIWLDALDLPLFVYLEGSYSEETELQTPKNKPDTSQLEYLSSGLVPVTAGKRLSLIHI
;
A
#
# COMPACT_ATOMS: atom_id res chain seq x y z
N HIS A 1 -42.10 12.57 -28.25
CA HIS A 1 -41.99 13.54 -27.16
C HIS A 1 -40.96 12.99 -26.16
N CYS A 2 -39.76 13.52 -26.21
CA CYS A 2 -38.73 13.27 -25.23
C CYS A 2 -38.88 14.37 -24.17
N GLU A 3 -39.54 14.10 -23.07
CA GLU A 3 -39.55 15.00 -21.92
C GLU A 3 -38.14 15.00 -21.33
N SER A 4 -37.36 16.05 -21.60
CA SER A 4 -36.08 16.26 -20.97
C SER A 4 -36.34 16.67 -19.52
N SER A 5 -35.88 15.90 -18.56
CA SER A 5 -35.97 16.31 -17.16
C SER A 5 -35.12 17.57 -16.92
N ALA A 6 -35.57 18.46 -16.03
CA ALA A 6 -34.87 19.70 -15.70
C ALA A 6 -33.37 19.48 -15.38
N ALA A 7 -33.01 18.30 -14.81
CA ALA A 7 -31.63 17.89 -14.57
C ALA A 7 -30.83 17.70 -15.87
N SER A 8 -31.44 17.16 -16.93
CA SER A 8 -30.80 17.01 -18.26
C SER A 8 -30.52 18.37 -18.91
N ASP A 9 -31.40 19.37 -18.72
CA ASP A 9 -31.24 20.70 -19.29
C ASP A 9 -30.17 21.51 -18.54
N VAL A 10 -30.07 21.36 -17.22
CA VAL A 10 -28.97 21.94 -16.43
C VAL A 10 -27.64 21.34 -16.85
N TYR A 11 -27.57 20.03 -17.07
CA TYR A 11 -26.35 19.35 -17.51
C TYR A 11 -25.93 19.76 -18.93
N LYS A 12 -26.90 19.91 -19.84
CA LYS A 12 -26.64 20.42 -21.23
C LYS A 12 -26.18 21.86 -21.23
N ARG A 13 -26.75 22.73 -20.40
CA ARG A 13 -26.34 24.14 -20.27
C ARG A 13 -24.95 24.28 -19.67
N GLN A 14 -24.56 23.41 -18.72
CA GLN A 14 -23.21 23.41 -18.17
C GLN A 14 -22.13 23.03 -19.18
N ASN A 15 -22.45 22.18 -20.18
CA ASN A 15 -21.53 21.82 -21.24
C ASN A 15 -21.37 22.92 -22.33
N CYS A 16 -22.32 23.86 -22.43
CA CYS A 16 -22.26 24.95 -23.42
C CYS A 16 -21.47 26.17 -22.98
N MET A 17 -21.08 26.28 -21.71
CA MET A 17 -20.42 27.46 -21.14
C MET A 17 -19.25 27.14 -20.21
N SER A 18 -18.35 26.25 -20.63
CA SER A 18 -17.06 26.21 -19.94
C SER A 18 -16.30 27.49 -20.26
N PRO A 19 -16.03 28.37 -19.29
CA PRO A 19 -15.29 29.58 -19.56
C PRO A 19 -13.93 29.20 -20.16
N LYS A 20 -13.51 29.90 -21.20
CA LYS A 20 -12.17 29.74 -21.75
C LYS A 20 -11.20 30.35 -20.73
N LEU A 21 -10.60 29.50 -19.91
CA LEU A 21 -9.63 29.95 -18.92
C LEU A 21 -8.35 30.41 -19.61
N GLY A 22 -7.75 31.49 -19.12
CA GLY A 22 -6.43 31.93 -19.55
C GLY A 22 -5.37 30.86 -19.21
N THR A 23 -4.30 30.83 -20.00
CA THR A 23 -3.15 29.94 -19.80
C THR A 23 -2.04 30.64 -19.04
N ILE A 24 -1.06 29.87 -18.56
CA ILE A 24 0.10 30.44 -17.85
C ILE A 24 0.93 31.33 -18.76
N ASP A 25 0.98 31.02 -20.05
CA ASP A 25 1.74 31.80 -21.07
C ASP A 25 1.14 33.16 -21.35
N GLU A 26 -0.14 33.37 -21.00
CA GLU A 26 -0.83 34.67 -21.12
C GLU A 26 -0.56 35.58 -19.90
N VAL A 27 0.12 35.07 -18.88
CA VAL A 27 0.44 35.81 -17.65
C VAL A 27 1.85 36.42 -17.76
N PRO A 28 1.99 37.76 -17.63
CA PRO A 28 3.28 38.41 -17.75
C PRO A 28 4.28 37.88 -16.70
N LYS A 29 5.51 37.63 -17.16
CA LYS A 29 6.58 37.10 -16.29
C LYS A 29 6.79 37.96 -15.05
N GLU A 30 6.84 39.29 -15.21
CA GLU A 30 7.01 40.20 -14.07
C GLU A 30 5.92 40.02 -13.00
N TYR A 31 4.71 39.67 -13.40
CA TYR A 31 3.63 39.40 -12.47
C TYR A 31 3.81 38.02 -11.79
N LEU A 32 4.24 37.00 -12.54
CA LEU A 32 4.55 35.70 -11.98
C LEU A 32 5.68 35.78 -10.96
N ASP A 33 6.74 36.53 -11.23
CA ASP A 33 7.85 36.75 -10.31
C ASP A 33 7.35 37.40 -8.98
N LYS A 34 6.45 38.37 -9.06
CA LYS A 34 5.83 38.99 -7.88
C LYS A 34 4.92 38.05 -7.09
N LEU A 35 4.21 37.14 -7.79
CA LEU A 35 3.41 36.11 -7.12
C LEU A 35 4.30 35.12 -6.38
N GLU A 36 5.40 34.69 -7.00
CA GLU A 36 6.39 33.81 -6.38
C GLU A 36 7.03 34.45 -5.15
N GLU A 37 7.47 35.72 -5.22
CA GLU A 37 7.98 36.48 -4.08
C GLU A 37 6.96 36.58 -2.94
N ALA A 38 5.66 36.68 -3.27
CA ALA A 38 4.58 36.71 -2.30
C ALA A 38 4.13 35.33 -1.80
N GLY A 39 4.71 34.24 -2.33
CA GLY A 39 4.33 32.87 -1.99
C GLY A 39 2.92 32.47 -2.42
N VAL A 40 2.41 33.04 -3.52
CA VAL A 40 1.07 32.77 -4.05
C VAL A 40 1.13 32.37 -5.53
N ALA A 41 0.12 31.64 -6.00
CA ALA A 41 0.02 31.18 -7.38
C ALA A 41 -1.35 31.49 -8.00
N PRO A 42 -1.43 31.79 -9.32
CA PRO A 42 -2.71 32.03 -9.98
C PRO A 42 -3.43 30.70 -10.21
N LEU A 43 -4.65 30.58 -9.72
CA LEU A 43 -5.43 29.34 -9.85
C LEU A 43 -5.95 29.12 -11.27
N TRP A 44 -6.38 30.19 -11.98
CA TRP A 44 -7.10 30.06 -13.25
C TRP A 44 -6.34 29.32 -14.36
N PRO A 45 -5.01 29.46 -14.54
CA PRO A 45 -4.28 28.67 -15.53
C PRO A 45 -4.19 27.19 -15.16
N MET A 46 -4.24 26.89 -13.86
CA MET A 46 -4.08 25.55 -13.30
C MET A 46 -5.41 24.92 -12.86
N MET A 47 -6.51 25.64 -12.97
CA MET A 47 -7.84 25.24 -12.47
C MET A 47 -8.21 23.81 -12.88
N ARG A 48 -7.96 23.42 -14.15
CA ARG A 48 -8.31 22.09 -14.67
C ARG A 48 -7.35 20.98 -14.28
N ASN A 49 -6.21 21.31 -13.75
CA ASN A 49 -5.29 20.34 -13.12
C ASN A 49 -5.71 20.06 -11.68
N VAL A 50 -6.16 21.10 -10.96
CA VAL A 50 -6.62 20.98 -9.56
C VAL A 50 -8.05 20.42 -9.51
N LEU A 51 -8.95 20.93 -10.36
CA LEU A 51 -10.35 20.54 -10.47
C LEU A 51 -10.66 20.10 -11.91
N PRO A 52 -10.39 18.83 -12.24
CA PRO A 52 -10.74 18.28 -13.56
C PRO A 52 -12.22 18.44 -13.86
N HIS A 53 -12.54 18.78 -15.12
CA HIS A 53 -13.93 19.01 -15.54
C HIS A 53 -14.62 17.68 -15.89
N ASN A 54 -15.82 17.46 -15.37
CA ASN A 54 -16.72 16.32 -15.56
C ASN A 54 -16.25 15.01 -14.91
N LEU A 55 -15.01 14.57 -15.12
CA LEU A 55 -14.51 13.30 -14.64
C LEU A 55 -13.15 13.47 -13.94
N PRO A 56 -12.87 12.66 -12.90
CA PRO A 56 -11.53 12.60 -12.31
C PRO A 56 -10.48 12.25 -13.35
N LYS A 57 -9.28 12.76 -13.17
CA LYS A 57 -8.09 12.42 -13.98
C LYS A 57 -7.06 11.72 -13.10
N PRO A 58 -7.23 10.43 -12.77
CA PRO A 58 -6.30 9.72 -11.93
C PRO A 58 -4.94 9.58 -12.63
N VAL A 59 -3.87 9.73 -11.86
CA VAL A 59 -2.50 9.41 -12.30
C VAL A 59 -2.29 7.90 -12.31
N THR A 60 -2.87 7.22 -11.32
CA THR A 60 -2.83 5.76 -11.19
C THR A 60 -3.34 5.06 -12.43
N LYS A 61 -2.57 4.07 -12.91
CA LYS A 61 -2.94 3.20 -14.04
C LYS A 61 -3.01 1.75 -13.57
N SER A 62 -3.84 0.97 -14.24
CA SER A 62 -3.90 -0.48 -13.99
C SER A 62 -2.54 -1.12 -14.21
N GLY A 63 -2.09 -1.89 -13.22
CA GLY A 63 -0.84 -2.64 -13.25
C GLY A 63 -1.10 -4.15 -13.19
N PHE A 64 -0.18 -4.92 -13.76
CA PHE A 64 -0.13 -6.37 -13.63
C PHE A 64 1.31 -6.80 -13.42
N TRP A 65 1.54 -7.57 -12.36
CA TRP A 65 2.85 -8.10 -12.01
C TRP A 65 2.81 -9.62 -12.05
N ASN A 66 3.58 -10.23 -12.95
CA ASN A 66 3.68 -11.68 -13.03
C ASN A 66 4.49 -12.19 -11.84
N TYR A 67 3.86 -12.99 -10.98
CA TYR A 67 4.49 -13.50 -9.76
C TYR A 67 5.79 -14.27 -10.04
N GLY A 68 5.81 -15.16 -11.04
CA GLY A 68 7.01 -15.94 -11.36
C GLY A 68 8.22 -15.05 -11.63
N LYS A 69 8.05 -13.96 -12.40
CA LYS A 69 9.12 -12.98 -12.67
C LYS A 69 9.53 -12.19 -11.44
N VAL A 70 8.56 -11.75 -10.63
CA VAL A 70 8.85 -11.03 -9.37
C VAL A 70 9.58 -11.93 -8.39
N ARG A 71 9.16 -13.19 -8.28
CA ARG A 71 9.79 -14.21 -7.44
C ARG A 71 11.25 -14.45 -7.79
N GLU A 72 11.57 -14.63 -9.07
CA GLU A 72 12.97 -14.79 -9.52
C GLU A 72 13.85 -13.60 -9.10
N LEU A 73 13.34 -12.38 -9.31
CA LEU A 73 14.04 -11.16 -8.92
C LEU A 73 14.20 -11.02 -7.42
N LEU A 74 13.18 -11.42 -6.67
CA LEU A 74 13.17 -11.37 -5.21
C LEU A 74 14.16 -12.37 -4.59
N LEU A 75 14.22 -13.60 -5.10
CA LEU A 75 15.23 -14.59 -4.72
C LEU A 75 16.63 -14.08 -5.07
N ARG A 76 16.81 -13.47 -6.25
CA ARG A 76 18.08 -12.86 -6.62
C ARG A 76 18.49 -11.72 -5.68
N ALA A 77 17.53 -10.93 -5.19
CA ALA A 77 17.81 -9.92 -4.16
C ALA A 77 18.31 -10.57 -2.86
N GLY A 78 17.80 -11.75 -2.50
CA GLY A 78 18.29 -12.55 -1.37
C GLY A 78 19.78 -12.92 -1.50
N GLU A 79 20.22 -13.29 -2.70
CA GLU A 79 21.62 -13.61 -2.98
C GLU A 79 22.54 -12.37 -2.98
N LEU A 80 22.03 -11.23 -3.42
CA LEU A 80 22.81 -10.00 -3.57
C LEU A 80 22.92 -9.18 -2.28
N THR A 81 21.91 -9.21 -1.44
CA THR A 81 21.83 -8.33 -0.27
C THR A 81 21.38 -9.14 0.94
N PRO A 82 22.25 -9.39 1.91
CA PRO A 82 21.88 -10.04 3.16
C PRO A 82 20.88 -9.18 3.95
N VAL A 83 20.06 -9.82 4.78
CA VAL A 83 18.96 -9.14 5.52
C VAL A 83 19.47 -8.01 6.42
N GLU A 84 20.66 -8.15 6.99
CA GLU A 84 21.29 -7.14 7.86
C GLU A 84 21.61 -5.82 7.13
N LYS A 85 21.72 -5.85 5.81
CA LYS A 85 21.93 -4.66 4.97
C LYS A 85 20.67 -4.13 4.33
N ALA A 86 19.67 -4.98 4.19
CA ALA A 86 18.40 -4.62 3.58
C ALA A 86 17.33 -4.24 4.62
N GLU A 87 17.55 -4.61 5.91
CA GLU A 87 16.53 -4.67 6.96
C GLU A 87 15.33 -5.51 6.51
N ARG A 88 14.78 -5.16 5.36
CA ARG A 88 13.68 -5.86 4.67
C ARG A 88 13.96 -5.94 3.18
N ARG A 89 14.07 -7.16 2.68
CA ARG A 89 14.18 -7.38 1.23
C ARG A 89 12.81 -7.36 0.59
N VAL A 90 12.45 -6.19 0.10
CA VAL A 90 11.14 -5.94 -0.52
C VAL A 90 11.31 -5.43 -1.94
N LEU A 91 10.52 -5.98 -2.86
CA LEU A 91 10.32 -5.41 -4.19
C LEU A 91 8.94 -4.75 -4.25
N VAL A 92 8.94 -3.44 -4.45
CA VAL A 92 7.70 -2.65 -4.49
C VAL A 92 7.01 -2.81 -5.83
N LEU A 93 5.73 -3.16 -5.81
CA LEU A 93 4.86 -3.23 -6.98
C LEU A 93 4.38 -1.83 -7.33
N SER A 94 5.13 -1.15 -8.20
CA SER A 94 4.94 0.28 -8.47
C SER A 94 3.86 0.55 -9.51
N ASP A 95 3.04 1.57 -9.27
CA ASP A 95 2.01 2.07 -10.18
C ASP A 95 2.62 2.49 -11.53
N PRO A 96 2.19 1.88 -12.67
CA PRO A 96 2.71 2.24 -13.98
C PRO A 96 2.45 3.70 -14.39
N GLY A 97 1.46 4.34 -13.81
CA GLY A 97 1.16 5.75 -14.06
C GLY A 97 2.11 6.73 -13.37
N ARG A 98 2.77 6.26 -12.29
CA ARG A 98 3.68 7.06 -11.45
C ARG A 98 5.14 6.69 -11.65
N GLY A 99 5.40 5.48 -12.14
CA GLY A 99 6.76 4.94 -12.33
C GLY A 99 7.36 4.31 -11.07
N VAL A 100 8.45 3.55 -11.28
CA VAL A 100 9.08 2.71 -10.23
C VAL A 100 9.56 3.48 -9.01
N GLY A 101 9.94 4.75 -9.17
CA GLY A 101 10.40 5.59 -8.05
C GLY A 101 9.32 6.06 -7.09
N SER A 102 8.04 5.84 -7.43
CA SER A 102 6.92 6.30 -6.60
C SER A 102 6.74 5.52 -5.30
N MET A 103 7.27 4.30 -5.21
CA MET A 103 7.17 3.41 -4.05
C MET A 103 5.73 3.20 -3.58
N GLN A 104 4.77 3.13 -4.50
CA GLN A 104 3.35 2.92 -4.22
C GLN A 104 2.64 2.24 -5.39
N ALA A 105 1.65 1.40 -5.11
CA ALA A 105 0.86 0.69 -6.10
C ALA A 105 -0.37 1.50 -6.57
N THR A 106 -0.89 2.35 -5.70
CA THR A 106 -1.99 3.29 -5.99
C THR A 106 -1.74 4.62 -5.27
N SER A 107 -2.68 5.55 -5.36
CA SER A 107 -2.61 6.82 -4.62
C SER A 107 -2.59 6.67 -3.10
N SER A 108 -3.13 5.57 -2.58
CA SER A 108 -3.32 5.35 -1.13
C SER A 108 -2.77 4.02 -0.62
N ILE A 109 -2.39 3.10 -1.52
CA ILE A 109 -1.92 1.76 -1.15
C ILE A 109 -0.51 1.51 -1.67
N TYR A 110 0.35 1.07 -0.77
CA TYR A 110 1.63 0.45 -1.03
C TYR A 110 1.44 -1.07 -1.15
N LEU A 111 2.13 -1.70 -2.10
CA LEU A 111 2.25 -3.14 -2.23
C LEU A 111 3.72 -3.52 -2.34
N GLY A 112 4.18 -4.42 -1.49
CA GLY A 112 5.56 -4.89 -1.49
C GLY A 112 5.65 -6.41 -1.34
N MET A 113 6.40 -7.07 -2.22
CA MET A 113 6.74 -8.48 -2.08
C MET A 113 7.99 -8.61 -1.22
N GLN A 114 7.88 -9.22 -0.05
CA GLN A 114 8.98 -9.40 0.89
C GLN A 114 9.46 -10.85 0.94
N LEU A 115 10.76 -11.02 1.19
CA LEU A 115 11.45 -12.31 1.29
C LEU A 115 12.20 -12.44 2.61
N LEU A 116 12.02 -13.57 3.28
CA LEU A 116 12.97 -14.10 4.27
C LEU A 116 13.52 -15.47 3.81
N LEU A 117 14.82 -15.64 3.96
CA LEU A 117 15.50 -16.91 3.77
C LEU A 117 15.56 -17.69 5.10
N PRO A 118 15.82 -19.00 5.08
CA PRO A 118 15.94 -19.81 6.29
C PRO A 118 16.88 -19.21 7.33
N GLY A 119 16.40 -19.11 8.57
CA GLY A 119 17.16 -18.59 9.71
C GLY A 119 17.27 -17.06 9.78
N GLU A 120 16.76 -16.32 8.81
CA GLU A 120 16.78 -14.86 8.85
C GLU A 120 15.71 -14.27 9.77
N THR A 121 16.03 -13.10 10.30
CA THR A 121 15.10 -12.27 11.07
C THR A 121 15.14 -10.83 10.56
N ALA A 122 14.00 -10.16 10.56
CA ALA A 122 13.90 -8.73 10.36
C ALA A 122 13.65 -8.05 11.72
N PRO A 123 14.43 -7.02 12.08
CA PRO A 123 14.36 -6.42 13.42
C PRO A 123 12.99 -5.79 13.70
N ALA A 124 12.69 -5.67 14.99
CA ALA A 124 11.42 -5.11 15.43
C ALA A 124 11.34 -3.62 15.12
N HIS A 125 10.17 -3.23 14.64
CA HIS A 125 9.84 -1.84 14.34
C HIS A 125 8.35 -1.60 14.55
N ARG A 126 7.96 -0.35 14.53
CA ARG A 126 6.58 0.09 14.41
C ARG A 126 6.48 1.26 13.45
N HIS A 127 5.33 1.43 12.86
CA HIS A 127 5.04 2.53 11.95
C HIS A 127 3.56 2.94 12.03
N THR A 128 3.26 4.18 11.65
CA THR A 128 1.87 4.69 11.65
C THR A 128 0.94 3.95 10.69
N PRO A 129 1.36 3.57 9.46
CA PRO A 129 0.49 2.78 8.58
C PRO A 129 0.15 1.42 9.16
N SER A 130 -1.05 0.92 8.85
CA SER A 130 -1.41 -0.47 9.07
C SER A 130 -0.90 -1.35 7.95
N ALA A 131 -0.62 -2.62 8.24
CA ALA A 131 -0.20 -3.61 7.26
C ALA A 131 -1.11 -4.83 7.26
N ALA A 132 -1.41 -5.31 6.06
CA ALA A 132 -2.02 -6.62 5.81
C ALA A 132 -1.03 -7.47 5.00
N ARG A 133 -0.68 -8.65 5.51
CA ARG A 133 0.27 -9.58 4.88
C ARG A 133 -0.45 -10.78 4.33
N ILE A 134 -0.34 -11.02 3.05
CA ILE A 134 -0.85 -12.22 2.38
C ILE A 134 0.34 -13.13 2.12
N ILE A 135 0.35 -14.32 2.72
CA ILE A 135 1.43 -15.29 2.56
C ILE A 135 1.26 -16.00 1.21
N ILE A 136 2.26 -15.86 0.35
CA ILE A 136 2.21 -16.35 -1.02
C ILE A 136 2.88 -17.71 -1.16
N GLU A 137 4.02 -17.92 -0.47
CA GLU A 137 4.69 -19.22 -0.43
C GLU A 137 5.56 -19.38 0.81
N GLY A 138 5.76 -20.62 1.21
CA GLY A 138 6.70 -21.04 2.27
C GLY A 138 6.00 -21.42 3.57
N GLU A 139 6.78 -22.08 4.42
CA GLU A 139 6.39 -22.54 5.75
C GLU A 139 7.49 -22.19 6.75
N GLY A 140 7.12 -22.00 8.02
CA GLY A 140 8.06 -21.71 9.11
C GLY A 140 8.45 -20.23 9.25
N GLY A 141 7.90 -19.36 8.42
CA GLY A 141 7.92 -17.94 8.69
C GLY A 141 6.96 -17.58 9.82
N TYR A 142 7.23 -16.46 10.47
CA TYR A 142 6.33 -15.90 11.47
C TYR A 142 6.43 -14.39 11.54
N THR A 143 5.35 -13.76 11.98
CA THR A 143 5.34 -12.36 12.41
C THR A 143 5.02 -12.34 13.92
N VAL A 144 5.74 -11.52 14.68
CA VAL A 144 5.35 -11.20 16.06
C VAL A 144 4.70 -9.84 16.05
N VAL A 145 3.48 -9.73 16.53
CA VAL A 145 2.75 -8.47 16.63
C VAL A 145 2.44 -8.24 18.11
N ASN A 146 2.98 -7.17 18.67
CA ASN A 146 2.78 -6.78 20.06
C ASN A 146 2.98 -7.95 21.05
N GLY A 147 3.98 -8.81 20.78
CA GLY A 147 4.34 -9.97 21.60
C GLY A 147 3.61 -11.27 21.28
N GLU A 148 2.66 -11.29 20.36
CA GLU A 148 1.98 -12.48 19.86
C GLU A 148 2.70 -13.03 18.64
N LYS A 149 3.18 -14.28 18.68
CA LYS A 149 3.82 -14.95 17.55
C LYS A 149 2.76 -15.58 16.66
N LEU A 150 2.61 -15.05 15.45
CA LEU A 150 1.69 -15.53 14.43
C LEU A 150 2.46 -16.34 13.40
N PRO A 151 2.26 -17.65 13.27
CA PRO A 151 2.84 -18.44 12.20
C PRO A 151 2.29 -17.97 10.84
N MET A 152 3.10 -18.14 9.79
CA MET A 152 2.77 -17.73 8.43
C MET A 152 2.75 -18.97 7.54
N GLU A 153 1.57 -19.35 7.07
CA GLU A 153 1.36 -20.45 6.12
C GLU A 153 0.79 -19.91 4.80
N GLU A 154 1.04 -20.59 3.71
CA GLU A 154 0.53 -20.18 2.38
C GLU A 154 -1.00 -19.99 2.40
N GLY A 155 -1.44 -18.82 1.97
CA GLY A 155 -2.84 -18.41 1.95
C GLY A 155 -3.32 -17.66 3.19
N ASP A 156 -2.50 -17.55 4.24
CA ASP A 156 -2.84 -16.78 5.44
C ASP A 156 -2.85 -15.27 5.18
N LEU A 157 -3.68 -14.59 5.96
CA LEU A 157 -3.69 -13.14 6.07
C LEU A 157 -3.32 -12.74 7.51
N VAL A 158 -2.17 -12.07 7.66
CA VAL A 158 -1.70 -11.54 8.94
C VAL A 158 -1.87 -10.02 8.97
N LEU A 159 -2.53 -9.51 10.00
CA LEU A 159 -2.78 -8.08 10.18
C LEU A 159 -1.83 -7.50 11.24
N THR A 160 -1.27 -6.34 10.94
CA THR A 160 -0.51 -5.51 11.88
C THR A 160 -1.15 -4.13 11.94
N PRO A 161 -1.89 -3.81 13.00
CA PRO A 161 -2.43 -2.47 13.20
C PRO A 161 -1.32 -1.42 13.28
N GLY A 162 -1.62 -0.19 12.83
CA GLY A 162 -0.69 0.92 12.91
C GLY A 162 -0.24 1.21 14.35
N GLY A 163 1.05 1.50 14.52
CA GLY A 163 1.66 1.79 15.82
C GLY A 163 2.08 0.59 16.66
N GLU A 164 1.68 -0.63 16.28
CA GLU A 164 2.06 -1.85 17.01
C GLU A 164 3.48 -2.30 16.67
N TRP A 165 4.26 -2.64 17.69
CA TRP A 165 5.57 -3.25 17.52
C TRP A 165 5.45 -4.62 16.86
N HIS A 166 6.24 -4.85 15.84
CA HIS A 166 6.27 -6.13 15.13
C HIS A 166 7.64 -6.45 14.55
N ASP A 167 7.93 -7.72 14.46
CA ASP A 167 9.12 -8.27 13.82
C ASP A 167 8.77 -9.51 12.99
N HIS A 168 9.74 -10.00 12.26
CA HIS A 168 9.59 -11.22 11.47
C HIS A 168 10.77 -12.13 11.68
N GLY A 169 10.52 -13.42 11.56
CA GLY A 169 11.57 -14.43 11.59
C GLY A 169 11.18 -15.65 10.79
N HIS A 170 12.16 -16.52 10.58
CA HIS A 170 11.99 -17.72 9.78
C HIS A 170 12.69 -18.92 10.44
N GLU A 171 11.92 -19.93 10.80
CA GLU A 171 12.37 -21.16 11.46
C GLU A 171 12.30 -22.37 10.51
N GLY A 172 11.85 -22.20 9.27
CA GLY A 172 11.75 -23.24 8.25
C GLY A 172 13.02 -23.40 7.41
N ASP A 173 12.96 -24.27 6.42
CA ASP A 173 14.08 -24.66 5.56
C ASP A 173 13.99 -24.16 4.12
N LYS A 174 12.89 -23.48 3.75
CA LYS A 174 12.64 -22.93 2.43
C LYS A 174 12.34 -21.44 2.51
N PRO A 175 12.57 -20.65 1.45
CA PRO A 175 12.21 -19.24 1.44
C PRO A 175 10.73 -19.03 1.77
N VAL A 176 10.44 -17.95 2.51
CA VAL A 176 9.07 -17.45 2.74
C VAL A 176 8.90 -16.13 2.03
N ILE A 177 7.82 -16.01 1.26
CA ILE A 177 7.47 -14.82 0.49
C ILE A 177 6.03 -14.42 0.82
N TRP A 178 5.84 -13.15 1.12
CA TRP A 178 4.51 -12.58 1.33
C TRP A 178 4.35 -11.24 0.61
N LEU A 179 3.11 -10.85 0.42
CA LEU A 179 2.71 -9.53 -0.07
C LEU A 179 2.26 -8.67 1.11
N ASP A 180 2.98 -7.58 1.35
CA ASP A 180 2.54 -6.53 2.25
C ASP A 180 1.67 -5.52 1.50
N ALA A 181 0.51 -5.19 2.06
CA ALA A 181 -0.34 -4.10 1.64
C ALA A 181 -0.46 -3.10 2.79
N LEU A 182 -0.03 -1.84 2.56
CA LEU A 182 -0.06 -0.78 3.56
C LEU A 182 -0.80 0.46 3.04
N ASP A 183 -1.45 1.16 3.95
CA ASP A 183 -2.00 2.50 3.70
C ASP A 183 -0.93 3.61 3.81
N LEU A 184 0.35 3.24 3.66
CA LEU A 184 1.51 4.12 3.73
C LEU A 184 1.41 5.40 2.87
N PRO A 185 1.01 5.35 1.58
CA PRO A 185 0.93 6.57 0.77
C PRO A 185 -0.09 7.58 1.30
N LEU A 186 -1.14 7.11 1.97
CA LEU A 186 -2.13 7.98 2.60
C LEU A 186 -1.50 8.73 3.79
N PHE A 187 -0.75 8.03 4.66
CA PHE A 187 -0.04 8.67 5.77
C PHE A 187 1.05 9.62 5.31
N VAL A 188 1.77 9.28 4.21
CA VAL A 188 2.74 10.20 3.60
C VAL A 188 2.05 11.47 3.08
N TYR A 189 0.91 11.32 2.42
CA TYR A 189 0.11 12.46 1.93
C TYR A 189 -0.38 13.37 3.06
N LEU A 190 -0.77 12.78 4.19
CA LEU A 190 -1.21 13.50 5.39
C LEU A 190 -0.06 14.00 6.28
N GLU A 191 1.20 13.79 5.85
CA GLU A 191 2.42 14.16 6.61
C GLU A 191 2.48 13.52 8.01
N GLY A 192 1.78 12.39 8.20
CA GLY A 192 1.70 11.65 9.45
C GLY A 192 2.49 10.34 9.47
N SER A 193 3.28 10.06 8.42
CA SER A 193 4.07 8.83 8.31
C SER A 193 5.35 8.93 9.14
N TYR A 194 5.54 7.96 10.04
CA TYR A 194 6.82 7.77 10.73
C TYR A 194 7.04 6.29 11.06
N SER A 195 8.28 5.93 11.34
CA SER A 195 8.68 4.63 11.90
C SER A 195 9.59 4.81 13.10
N GLU A 196 9.59 3.80 13.96
CA GLU A 196 10.56 3.61 15.04
C GLU A 196 11.13 2.21 14.94
N GLU A 197 12.41 2.06 15.20
CA GLU A 197 13.15 0.82 15.05
C GLU A 197 13.85 0.44 16.35
N THR A 198 14.11 -0.85 16.52
CA THR A 198 14.94 -1.39 17.60
C THR A 198 15.71 -2.59 17.10
N GLU A 199 16.95 -2.76 17.57
CA GLU A 199 17.75 -3.94 17.28
C GLU A 199 17.23 -5.21 17.97
N LEU A 200 16.34 -5.06 18.95
CA LEU A 200 15.79 -6.15 19.73
C LEU A 200 14.57 -6.77 19.04
N GLN A 201 14.47 -8.09 19.11
CA GLN A 201 13.24 -8.80 18.74
C GLN A 201 12.15 -8.54 19.78
N THR A 202 10.91 -8.46 19.32
CA THR A 202 9.75 -8.32 20.22
C THR A 202 9.63 -9.58 21.10
N PRO A 203 9.47 -9.46 22.42
CA PRO A 203 9.25 -10.63 23.28
C PRO A 203 8.03 -11.43 22.86
N LYS A 204 8.20 -12.74 22.66
CA LYS A 204 7.13 -13.68 22.28
C LYS A 204 6.45 -14.22 23.55
N ASN A 205 5.77 -13.37 24.29
CA ASN A 205 5.26 -13.66 25.63
C ASN A 205 3.74 -13.63 25.77
N LYS A 206 3.02 -13.36 24.68
CA LYS A 206 1.56 -13.39 24.69
C LYS A 206 1.03 -14.71 24.10
N PRO A 207 -0.08 -15.25 24.63
CA PRO A 207 -0.74 -16.39 24.02
C PRO A 207 -1.34 -15.98 22.67
N ASP A 208 -1.58 -16.98 21.81
CA ASP A 208 -2.27 -16.81 20.53
C ASP A 208 -3.77 -16.54 20.75
N THR A 209 -4.11 -15.28 21.04
CA THR A 209 -5.48 -14.85 21.29
C THR A 209 -6.20 -14.41 20.02
N SER A 210 -5.48 -13.88 19.04
CA SER A 210 -6.04 -13.45 17.75
C SER A 210 -6.65 -14.62 16.99
N GLN A 211 -6.00 -15.78 17.00
CA GLN A 211 -6.52 -17.00 16.37
C GLN A 211 -7.87 -17.41 16.97
N LEU A 212 -7.99 -17.34 18.29
CA LEU A 212 -9.25 -17.68 19.00
C LEU A 212 -10.36 -16.69 18.64
N GLU A 213 -10.04 -15.42 18.51
CA GLU A 213 -11.01 -14.39 18.11
C GLU A 213 -11.51 -14.62 16.66
N TYR A 214 -10.62 -14.94 15.73
CA TYR A 214 -11.00 -15.26 14.36
C TYR A 214 -11.84 -16.53 14.27
N LEU A 215 -11.46 -17.58 15.00
CA LEU A 215 -12.24 -18.82 15.07
C LEU A 215 -13.64 -18.58 15.64
N SER A 216 -13.77 -17.74 16.64
CA SER A 216 -15.06 -17.36 17.23
C SER A 216 -15.94 -16.58 16.24
N SER A 217 -15.34 -15.86 15.31
CA SER A 217 -15.99 -15.14 14.21
C SER A 217 -16.35 -16.03 13.01
N GLY A 218 -16.13 -17.34 13.09
CA GLY A 218 -16.43 -18.30 12.03
C GLY A 218 -15.35 -18.40 10.94
N LEU A 219 -14.19 -17.77 11.12
CA LEU A 219 -13.02 -17.95 10.28
C LEU A 219 -12.28 -19.22 10.71
N VAL A 220 -11.75 -19.96 9.77
CA VAL A 220 -10.95 -21.17 10.04
C VAL A 220 -9.65 -21.14 9.25
N PRO A 221 -8.57 -21.77 9.76
CA PRO A 221 -7.33 -21.90 9.02
C PRO A 221 -7.56 -22.53 7.65
N VAL A 222 -6.85 -22.07 6.63
CA VAL A 222 -6.92 -22.59 5.25
C VAL A 222 -6.58 -24.08 5.23
N THR A 223 -5.66 -24.52 6.07
CA THR A 223 -5.21 -25.92 6.23
C THR A 223 -6.25 -26.83 6.89
N ALA A 224 -7.32 -26.30 7.47
CA ALA A 224 -8.35 -27.12 8.13
C ALA A 224 -9.19 -27.96 7.17
N GLY A 225 -8.91 -27.99 5.86
CA GLY A 225 -9.52 -28.84 4.84
C GLY A 225 -11.02 -28.62 4.60
N LYS A 226 -11.63 -27.67 5.28
CA LYS A 226 -13.02 -27.27 5.10
C LYS A 226 -13.05 -25.88 4.50
N ARG A 227 -13.24 -25.78 3.18
CA ARG A 227 -13.66 -24.51 2.58
C ARG A 227 -15.04 -24.16 3.16
N LEU A 228 -15.05 -23.28 4.16
CA LEU A 228 -16.28 -22.58 4.49
C LEU A 228 -16.60 -21.68 3.30
N SER A 229 -17.63 -22.05 2.58
CA SER A 229 -18.20 -21.17 1.57
C SER A 229 -18.73 -19.93 2.29
N LEU A 230 -18.14 -18.77 2.05
CA LEU A 230 -18.63 -17.46 2.53
C LEU A 230 -20.02 -17.10 1.97
N ILE A 231 -20.64 -18.00 1.19
CA ILE A 231 -21.96 -17.84 0.56
C ILE A 231 -23.11 -18.00 1.57
N HIS A 232 -22.84 -18.43 2.80
CA HIS A 232 -23.88 -18.71 3.81
C HIS A 232 -23.89 -17.73 4.99
N ILE A 233 -23.21 -16.61 4.84
CA ILE A 233 -23.35 -15.47 5.77
C ILE A 233 -24.37 -14.46 5.15
#